data_6df54ba2f6e3e2b2a8db8dfca93e7fda
#
_entry.id   6df54ba2f6e3e2b2a8db8dfca93e7fda
#
_cell.length_a   1.000
_cell.length_b   1.000
_cell.length_c   1.000
_cell.angle_alpha   90.00
_cell.angle_beta   90.00
_cell.angle_gamma   90.00
#
_symmetry.space_group_name_H-M   'P 1'
#
loop_
_entity.id
_entity.type
_entity.pdbx_description
1 polymer ?
#
loop_
_entity_poly.entity_id
_entity_poly.type
_entity_poly.pdbx_seq_one_letter_code
_entity_poly.pdbx_strand_id
1 'polypeptide(L)'
;MAATVVLGILIAAAFTYGLKKIYRSFFNGEAACCSNGNCSGCNGKCSTQKALDEGYRIRVEKIKKFPIHRTIDVDGMTCEKCIYKVVRALEKIDGVTLAAASLEKQSAQVGLKENISDDLLREAINKAGYKAGAVTA
;
A
#
# COMPACT_ATOMS: atom_id res chain seq x y z
N MET A 1 -46.77 9.61 31.49
CA MET A 1 -46.06 10.90 31.30
C MET A 1 -44.56 10.79 31.71
N ALA A 2 -44.23 10.17 32.87
CA ALA A 2 -42.83 10.03 33.29
C ALA A 2 -41.95 9.15 32.40
N ALA A 3 -42.49 8.06 31.86
CA ALA A 3 -41.76 7.13 31.00
C ALA A 3 -41.28 7.75 29.67
N THR A 4 -42.05 8.63 29.08
CA THR A 4 -41.71 9.32 27.83
C THR A 4 -40.58 10.32 28.00
N VAL A 5 -40.55 11.00 29.17
CA VAL A 5 -39.49 11.95 29.50
C VAL A 5 -38.17 11.22 29.74
N VAL A 6 -38.18 10.09 30.44
CA VAL A 6 -36.98 9.26 30.67
C VAL A 6 -36.41 8.70 29.35
N LEU A 7 -37.29 8.22 28.48
CA LEU A 7 -36.87 7.72 27.13
C LEU A 7 -36.23 8.85 26.32
N GLY A 8 -36.82 10.05 26.33
CA GLY A 8 -36.27 11.22 25.63
C GLY A 8 -34.88 11.61 26.12
N ILE A 9 -34.64 11.58 27.43
CA ILE A 9 -33.34 11.89 28.03
C ILE A 9 -32.29 10.85 27.64
N LEU A 10 -32.64 9.55 27.60
CA LEU A 10 -31.71 8.48 27.16
C LEU A 10 -31.33 8.63 25.71
N ILE A 11 -32.28 8.96 24.83
CA ILE A 11 -32.00 9.18 23.40
C ILE A 11 -31.10 10.40 23.20
N ALA A 12 -31.38 11.49 23.89
CA ALA A 12 -30.56 12.71 23.85
C ALA A 12 -29.14 12.47 24.37
N ALA A 13 -28.98 11.70 25.42
CA ALA A 13 -27.68 11.34 25.98
C ALA A 13 -26.88 10.43 25.01
N ALA A 14 -27.53 9.46 24.40
CA ALA A 14 -26.90 8.59 23.39
C ALA A 14 -26.48 9.39 22.13
N PHE A 15 -27.31 10.33 21.71
CA PHE A 15 -27.03 11.18 20.55
C PHE A 15 -25.87 12.14 20.81
N THR A 16 -25.82 12.78 21.96
CA THR A 16 -24.70 13.66 22.36
C THR A 16 -23.40 12.89 22.53
N TYR A 17 -23.46 11.66 23.03
CA TYR A 17 -22.29 10.78 23.14
C TYR A 17 -21.78 10.36 21.75
N GLY A 18 -22.67 10.01 20.84
CA GLY A 18 -22.35 9.67 19.44
C GLY A 18 -21.74 10.85 18.68
N LEU A 19 -22.36 12.02 18.78
CA LEU A 19 -21.84 13.25 18.17
C LEU A 19 -20.45 13.62 18.71
N LYS A 20 -20.24 13.51 20.03
CA LYS A 20 -18.94 13.80 20.66
C LYS A 20 -17.85 12.84 20.17
N LYS A 21 -18.19 11.57 19.92
CA LYS A 21 -17.26 10.58 19.38
C LYS A 21 -16.90 10.87 17.92
N ILE A 22 -17.90 11.22 17.09
CA ILE A 22 -17.71 11.59 15.68
C ILE A 22 -16.93 12.91 15.58
N TYR A 23 -17.29 13.91 16.39
CA TYR A 23 -16.63 15.21 16.41
C TYR A 23 -15.15 15.09 16.79
N ARG A 24 -14.85 14.24 17.78
CA ARG A 24 -13.47 13.97 18.21
C ARG A 24 -12.65 13.25 17.14
N SER A 25 -13.28 12.37 16.39
CA SER A 25 -12.63 11.66 15.27
C SER A 25 -12.40 12.56 14.04
N PHE A 26 -13.30 13.54 13.83
CA PHE A 26 -13.25 14.41 12.66
C PHE A 26 -12.38 15.65 12.87
N PHE A 27 -12.43 16.25 14.09
CA PHE A 27 -11.71 17.50 14.39
C PHE A 27 -10.30 17.29 14.95
N ASN A 28 -10.03 16.17 15.60
CA ASN A 28 -8.69 15.90 16.13
C ASN A 28 -7.75 15.25 15.12
N GLY A 29 -8.15 15.13 13.82
CA GLY A 29 -7.24 14.73 12.76
C GLY A 29 -6.51 13.40 13.00
N GLU A 30 -7.05 12.52 13.86
CA GLU A 30 -6.55 11.16 13.98
C GLU A 30 -7.00 10.41 12.72
N ALA A 31 -6.22 10.60 11.66
CA ALA A 31 -6.28 9.71 10.51
C ALA A 31 -6.19 8.28 11.04
N ALA A 32 -7.26 7.53 10.83
CA ALA A 32 -7.39 6.12 11.20
C ALA A 32 -6.43 5.24 10.38
N CYS A 33 -5.15 5.60 10.38
CA CYS A 33 -4.09 4.88 9.68
C CYS A 33 -3.17 4.08 10.61
N CYS A 34 -3.45 4.06 11.91
CA CYS A 34 -2.64 3.32 12.88
C CYS A 34 -3.53 2.39 13.70
N SER A 35 -4.05 1.35 13.07
CA SER A 35 -4.54 0.17 13.78
C SER A 35 -3.33 -0.70 14.12
N ASN A 36 -2.63 -0.35 15.11
CA ASN A 36 -1.80 -1.06 16.09
C ASN A 36 -0.68 -0.18 16.63
N GLY A 37 -0.90 0.29 17.85
CA GLY A 37 -0.02 0.87 18.82
C GLY A 37 1.45 1.14 18.46
N ASN A 38 1.77 2.37 18.48
CA ASN A 38 3.04 3.08 18.62
C ASN A 38 3.33 4.06 17.47
N CYS A 39 2.54 5.13 17.41
CA CYS A 39 2.99 6.36 16.75
C CYS A 39 3.31 7.38 17.82
N SER A 40 4.45 7.25 18.48
CA SER A 40 5.09 8.33 19.22
C SER A 40 5.79 9.25 18.21
N GLY A 41 5.21 10.41 17.98
CA GLY A 41 5.86 11.53 17.30
C GLY A 41 5.73 11.54 15.78
N CYS A 42 4.60 12.03 15.27
CA CYS A 42 4.48 12.50 13.90
C CYS A 42 5.25 13.81 13.72
N ASN A 43 6.56 13.75 13.68
CA ASN A 43 7.39 14.72 12.99
C ASN A 43 7.64 14.16 11.59
N GLY A 44 6.83 14.55 10.68
CA GLY A 44 6.79 14.55 9.22
C GLY A 44 7.82 13.81 8.37
N LYS A 45 8.42 12.71 8.82
CA LYS A 45 9.42 12.02 8.00
C LYS A 45 9.78 10.67 8.62
N CYS A 46 8.96 9.64 8.57
CA CYS A 46 9.65 8.39 8.85
C CYS A 46 8.87 7.07 8.87
N SER A 47 7.59 7.02 9.14
CA SER A 47 6.96 5.70 9.32
C SER A 47 6.58 5.01 8.01
N THR A 48 6.32 5.79 6.96
CA THR A 48 5.84 5.25 5.68
C THR A 48 6.95 4.54 4.93
N GLN A 49 8.17 5.09 4.95
CA GLN A 49 9.29 4.50 4.21
C GLN A 49 9.77 3.18 4.83
N LYS A 50 9.81 3.10 6.17
CA LYS A 50 10.12 1.85 6.89
C LYS A 50 9.06 0.77 6.66
N ALA A 51 7.78 1.13 6.69
CA ALA A 51 6.69 0.20 6.44
C ALA A 51 6.67 -0.31 4.99
N LEU A 52 7.02 0.55 4.03
CA LEU A 52 7.16 0.16 2.62
C LEU A 52 8.34 -0.78 2.41
N ASP A 53 9.44 -0.51 3.07
CA ASP A 53 10.66 -1.33 2.97
C ASP A 53 10.45 -2.73 3.58
N GLU A 54 9.78 -2.79 4.72
CA GLU A 54 9.40 -4.06 5.35
C GLU A 54 8.38 -4.83 4.50
N GLY A 55 7.38 -4.14 3.95
CA GLY A 55 6.43 -4.70 3.00
C GLY A 55 7.11 -5.23 1.73
N TYR A 56 8.09 -4.51 1.21
CA TYR A 56 8.92 -4.95 0.09
C TYR A 56 9.70 -6.22 0.42
N ARG A 57 10.40 -6.27 1.55
CA ARG A 57 11.19 -7.44 1.98
C ARG A 57 10.34 -8.69 2.10
N ILE A 58 9.17 -8.60 2.72
CA ILE A 58 8.23 -9.72 2.86
C ILE A 58 7.75 -10.21 1.49
N ARG A 59 7.47 -9.31 0.55
CA ARG A 59 7.05 -9.68 -0.81
C ARG A 59 8.19 -10.34 -1.57
N VAL A 60 9.39 -9.81 -1.48
CA VAL A 60 10.59 -10.38 -2.12
C VAL A 60 10.88 -11.79 -1.62
N GLU A 61 10.76 -12.04 -0.33
CA GLU A 61 10.92 -13.41 0.22
C GLU A 61 9.88 -14.38 -0.34
N LYS A 62 8.66 -13.92 -0.56
CA LYS A 62 7.63 -14.71 -1.23
C LYS A 62 7.93 -14.92 -2.71
N ILE A 63 8.45 -13.91 -3.41
CA ILE A 63 8.85 -13.99 -4.82
C ILE A 63 9.95 -15.03 -5.01
N LYS A 64 10.92 -15.09 -4.12
CA LYS A 64 12.01 -16.10 -4.17
C LYS A 64 11.53 -17.56 -4.07
N LYS A 65 10.32 -17.77 -3.56
CA LYS A 65 9.73 -19.13 -3.50
C LYS A 65 9.13 -19.59 -4.84
N PHE A 66 8.97 -18.68 -5.80
CA PHE A 66 8.50 -19.04 -7.13
C PHE A 66 9.65 -19.60 -7.98
N PRO A 67 9.36 -20.56 -8.87
CA PRO A 67 10.37 -21.20 -9.70
C PRO A 67 11.03 -20.21 -10.69
N ILE A 68 10.31 -19.20 -11.09
CA ILE A 68 10.79 -18.16 -12.01
C ILE A 68 10.61 -16.80 -11.35
N HIS A 69 11.70 -16.07 -11.20
CA HIS A 69 11.67 -14.69 -10.73
C HIS A 69 12.55 -13.82 -11.62
N ARG A 70 12.12 -12.59 -11.84
CA ARG A 70 12.82 -11.60 -12.67
C ARG A 70 12.95 -10.30 -11.90
N THR A 71 14.07 -9.64 -12.09
CA THR A 71 14.32 -8.29 -11.57
C THR A 71 14.39 -7.34 -12.74
N ILE A 72 13.66 -6.25 -12.69
CA ILE A 72 13.55 -5.25 -13.75
C ILE A 72 13.97 -3.92 -13.16
N ASP A 73 14.92 -3.25 -13.80
CA ASP A 73 15.26 -1.88 -13.44
C ASP A 73 14.15 -0.94 -13.92
N VAL A 74 13.72 -0.03 -13.06
CA VAL A 74 12.63 0.90 -13.35
C VAL A 74 13.07 2.31 -13.01
N ASP A 75 13.31 3.11 -14.04
CA ASP A 75 13.66 4.52 -13.87
C ASP A 75 12.42 5.41 -13.74
N GLY A 76 12.56 6.45 -12.93
CA GLY A 76 11.53 7.48 -12.75
C GLY A 76 10.57 7.23 -11.60
N MET A 77 10.83 6.24 -10.75
CA MET A 77 10.08 6.06 -9.51
C MET A 77 10.60 7.05 -8.46
N THR A 78 9.81 8.07 -8.13
CA THR A 78 10.18 9.12 -7.16
C THR A 78 9.23 9.19 -5.97
N CYS A 79 8.13 8.43 -5.98
CA CYS A 79 7.08 8.50 -4.97
C CYS A 79 6.52 7.12 -4.62
N GLU A 80 5.95 7.02 -3.41
CA GLU A 80 5.28 5.80 -2.96
C GLU A 80 4.14 5.35 -3.87
N LYS A 81 3.37 6.32 -4.39
CA LYS A 81 2.29 6.03 -5.35
C LYS A 81 2.82 5.43 -6.66
N CYS A 82 4.08 5.73 -6.99
CA CYS A 82 4.76 5.19 -8.16
C CYS A 82 4.99 3.68 -7.99
N ILE A 83 5.43 3.24 -6.81
CA ILE A 83 5.58 1.81 -6.47
C ILE A 83 4.27 1.07 -6.72
N TYR A 84 3.15 1.58 -6.17
CA TYR A 84 1.85 0.93 -6.34
C TYR A 84 1.40 0.85 -7.79
N LYS A 85 1.68 1.88 -8.59
CA LYS A 85 1.35 1.87 -10.03
C LYS A 85 2.14 0.82 -10.78
N VAL A 86 3.44 0.73 -10.54
CA VAL A 86 4.33 -0.26 -11.18
C VAL A 86 3.94 -1.68 -10.75
N VAL A 87 3.77 -1.93 -9.46
CA VAL A 87 3.33 -3.24 -8.95
C VAL A 87 2.01 -3.66 -9.56
N ARG A 88 1.03 -2.75 -9.59
CA ARG A 88 -0.29 -3.02 -10.15
C ARG A 88 -0.27 -3.24 -11.67
N ALA A 89 0.62 -2.57 -12.39
CA ALA A 89 0.79 -2.79 -13.81
C ALA A 89 1.37 -4.17 -14.11
N LEU A 90 2.33 -4.61 -13.31
CA LEU A 90 2.94 -5.93 -13.43
C LEU A 90 1.98 -7.06 -13.01
N GLU A 91 1.24 -6.89 -11.92
CA GLU A 91 0.27 -7.88 -11.44
C GLU A 91 -0.95 -8.06 -12.38
N LYS A 92 -1.17 -7.15 -13.32
CA LYS A 92 -2.21 -7.29 -14.35
C LYS A 92 -1.82 -8.21 -15.51
N ILE A 93 -0.56 -8.59 -15.60
CA ILE A 93 -0.08 -9.47 -16.66
C ILE A 93 -0.43 -10.91 -16.28
N ASP A 94 -1.06 -11.63 -17.19
CA ASP A 94 -1.37 -13.04 -17.02
C ASP A 94 -0.05 -13.83 -16.83
N GLY A 95 0.01 -14.61 -15.74
CA GLY A 95 1.20 -15.39 -15.37
C GLY A 95 2.09 -14.72 -14.32
N VAL A 96 1.92 -13.42 -14.01
CA VAL A 96 2.55 -12.77 -12.86
C VAL A 96 1.74 -13.06 -11.62
N THR A 97 2.36 -13.66 -10.61
CA THR A 97 1.68 -14.00 -9.35
C THR A 97 1.86 -12.93 -8.30
N LEU A 98 3.04 -12.35 -8.22
CA LEU A 98 3.39 -11.36 -7.23
C LEU A 98 4.44 -10.41 -7.78
N ALA A 99 4.27 -9.12 -7.50
CA ALA A 99 5.25 -8.10 -7.83
C ALA A 99 5.63 -7.29 -6.58
N ALA A 100 6.86 -6.83 -6.55
CA ALA A 100 7.38 -5.92 -5.53
C ALA A 100 8.28 -4.89 -6.19
N ALA A 101 8.20 -3.63 -5.76
CA ALA A 101 9.07 -2.57 -6.27
C ALA A 101 9.70 -1.78 -5.13
N SER A 102 10.93 -1.35 -5.30
CA SER A 102 11.68 -0.55 -4.33
C SER A 102 12.13 0.76 -4.94
N LEU A 103 11.93 1.84 -4.17
CA LEU A 103 12.43 3.17 -4.54
C LEU A 103 13.95 3.27 -4.38
N GLU A 104 14.50 2.65 -3.33
CA GLU A 104 15.93 2.72 -3.06
C GLU A 104 16.76 2.03 -4.15
N LYS A 105 16.25 0.89 -4.63
CA LYS A 105 16.93 0.10 -5.66
C LYS A 105 16.54 0.47 -7.08
N GLN A 106 15.56 1.35 -7.25
CA GLN A 106 14.97 1.68 -8.56
C GLN A 106 14.67 0.43 -9.40
N SER A 107 14.18 -0.63 -8.73
CA SER A 107 13.94 -1.92 -9.36
C SER A 107 12.64 -2.54 -8.89
N ALA A 108 12.04 -3.34 -9.77
CA ALA A 108 10.87 -4.15 -9.50
C ALA A 108 11.22 -5.63 -9.62
N GLN A 109 10.74 -6.43 -8.68
CA GLN A 109 10.88 -7.89 -8.72
C GLN A 109 9.52 -8.53 -8.96
N VAL A 110 9.49 -9.54 -9.81
CA VAL A 110 8.29 -10.28 -10.17
C VAL A 110 8.49 -11.77 -9.98
N GLY A 111 7.49 -12.41 -9.39
CA GLY A 111 7.39 -13.86 -9.31
C GLY A 111 6.41 -14.36 -10.36
N LEU A 112 6.87 -15.26 -11.20
CA LEU A 112 6.15 -15.79 -12.36
C LEU A 112 5.79 -17.26 -12.12
N LYS A 113 4.60 -17.66 -12.58
CA LYS A 113 4.21 -19.08 -12.69
C LYS A 113 4.69 -19.70 -13.99
N GLU A 114 4.69 -18.88 -15.04
CA GLU A 114 5.05 -19.29 -16.39
C GLU A 114 6.14 -18.35 -16.93
N ASN A 115 6.89 -18.84 -17.90
CA ASN A 115 7.93 -18.04 -18.52
C ASN A 115 7.29 -17.00 -19.45
N ILE A 116 7.26 -15.76 -19.00
CA ILE A 116 6.74 -14.62 -19.76
C ILE A 116 7.90 -13.91 -20.44
N SER A 117 7.68 -13.39 -21.65
CA SER A 117 8.68 -12.60 -22.35
C SER A 117 8.98 -11.30 -21.59
N ASP A 118 10.25 -10.94 -21.54
CA ASP A 118 10.72 -9.73 -20.87
C ASP A 118 10.15 -8.46 -21.52
N ASP A 119 9.82 -8.53 -22.81
CA ASP A 119 9.22 -7.41 -23.53
C ASP A 119 7.82 -7.04 -23.02
N LEU A 120 7.00 -8.03 -22.63
CA LEU A 120 5.68 -7.78 -22.04
C LEU A 120 5.81 -7.08 -20.68
N LEU A 121 6.79 -7.48 -19.89
CA LEU A 121 7.07 -6.84 -18.61
C LEU A 121 7.52 -5.39 -18.79
N ARG A 122 8.41 -5.13 -19.76
CA ARG A 122 8.86 -3.78 -20.11
C ARG A 122 7.71 -2.92 -20.64
N GLU A 123 6.88 -3.47 -21.51
CA GLU A 123 5.74 -2.76 -22.08
C GLU A 123 4.73 -2.34 -20.99
N ALA A 124 4.47 -3.18 -20.02
CA ALA A 124 3.57 -2.87 -18.91
C ALA A 124 4.10 -1.71 -18.05
N ILE A 125 5.41 -1.68 -17.79
CA ILE A 125 6.06 -0.59 -17.04
C ILE A 125 6.02 0.71 -17.85
N ASN A 126 6.31 0.63 -19.16
CA ASN A 126 6.25 1.79 -20.05
C ASN A 126 4.83 2.35 -20.18
N LYS A 127 3.81 1.49 -20.26
CA LYS A 127 2.38 1.89 -20.21
C LYS A 127 1.99 2.55 -18.89
N ALA A 128 2.63 2.19 -17.79
CA ALA A 128 2.42 2.83 -16.48
C ALA A 128 3.07 4.21 -16.37
N GLY A 129 3.87 4.62 -17.38
CA GLY A 129 4.52 5.93 -17.47
C GLY A 129 5.94 5.96 -16.90
N TYR A 130 6.58 4.80 -16.74
CA TYR A 130 7.95 4.66 -16.25
C TYR A 130 8.84 4.08 -17.35
N LYS A 131 10.15 4.21 -17.19
CA LYS A 131 11.12 3.59 -18.13
C LYS A 131 11.57 2.25 -17.57
N ALA A 132 11.34 1.18 -18.34
CA ALA A 132 11.86 -0.14 -18.01
C ALA A 132 13.29 -0.26 -18.54
N GLY A 133 14.21 -0.61 -17.66
CA GLY A 133 15.61 -0.87 -17.98
C GLY A 133 15.91 -2.34 -18.27
N ALA A 134 17.05 -2.81 -17.76
CA ALA A 134 17.48 -4.19 -17.92
C ALA A 134 16.58 -5.16 -17.13
N VAL A 135 16.34 -6.33 -17.71
CA VAL A 135 15.67 -7.44 -17.02
C VAL A 135 16.72 -8.50 -16.72
N THR A 136 16.86 -8.84 -15.44
CA THR A 136 17.79 -9.86 -14.96
C THR A 136 17.02 -11.00 -14.29
N ALA A 137 17.55 -12.20 -14.44
CA ALA A 137 16.98 -13.41 -13.85
C ALA A 137 17.54 -13.66 -12.46
#